data_73f2b91b6403541dc8366bc52bcf6486
#
_entry.id   73f2b91b6403541dc8366bc52bcf6486
#
_cell.length_a   1.000
_cell.length_b   1.000
_cell.length_c   1.000
_cell.angle_alpha   90.00
_cell.angle_beta   90.00
_cell.angle_gamma   90.00
#
_symmetry.space_group_name_H-M   'P 1'
#
loop_
_entity.id
_entity.type
_entity.pdbx_description
1 polymer ?
#
loop_
_entity_poly.entity_id
_entity_poly.type
_entity_poly.pdbx_seq_one_letter_code
_entity_poly.pdbx_strand_id
1 'polypeptide(L)'
;AFDIKHLGQKTKEGRLLTKWYGGMAHELGHGLNLPHNHQTASDGKKYGTALMGSGNYTFGTSPTFLTPASCALLDACEVFSVTPTQQFYEGKPEVEVGDVAISFKGDQILVSGNYKSPQTVKALNVYIQDPPYAVNQDYDAVSFSRRLGKKSGKFSMKIDKKELEGLNNNEFRISLMFILANGLHMQKHFTFH
;
A
#
# COMPACT_ATOMS: atom_id res chain seq x y z
N ALA A 1 2.82 35.13 -3.35
CA ALA A 1 1.87 34.08 -3.72
C ALA A 1 2.57 33.11 -4.67
N PHE A 2 2.46 31.81 -4.44
CA PHE A 2 2.99 30.81 -5.37
C PHE A 2 2.04 30.69 -6.57
N ASP A 3 2.57 30.78 -7.78
CA ASP A 3 1.80 30.57 -9.00
C ASP A 3 1.99 29.13 -9.47
N ILE A 4 0.89 28.40 -9.66
CA ILE A 4 0.88 26.98 -10.07
C ILE A 4 1.63 26.71 -11.37
N LYS A 5 1.82 27.71 -12.22
CA LYS A 5 2.62 27.61 -13.45
C LYS A 5 4.08 27.18 -13.21
N HIS A 6 4.59 27.37 -11.97
CA HIS A 6 5.94 26.95 -11.61
C HIS A 6 6.04 25.48 -11.21
N LEU A 7 4.91 24.78 -10.99
CA LEU A 7 4.90 23.36 -10.64
C LEU A 7 5.61 22.54 -11.74
N GLY A 8 6.50 21.66 -11.33
CA GLY A 8 7.28 20.83 -12.24
C GLY A 8 8.53 21.51 -12.83
N GLN A 9 8.74 22.82 -12.59
CA GLN A 9 9.95 23.49 -13.04
C GLN A 9 11.14 23.22 -12.10
N LYS A 10 12.36 23.16 -12.68
CA LYS A 10 13.61 22.97 -11.90
C LYS A 10 14.12 24.27 -11.26
N THR A 11 13.25 25.22 -10.99
CA THR A 11 13.53 26.48 -10.28
C THR A 11 13.37 26.31 -8.78
N LYS A 12 13.79 27.33 -7.99
CA LYS A 12 13.56 27.36 -6.54
C LYS A 12 12.07 27.33 -6.22
N GLU A 13 11.28 28.13 -6.94
CA GLU A 13 9.82 28.20 -6.81
C GLU A 13 9.16 26.86 -7.20
N GLY A 14 9.60 26.24 -8.28
CA GLY A 14 9.08 24.95 -8.72
C GLY A 14 9.35 23.83 -7.70
N ARG A 15 10.55 23.80 -7.11
CA ARG A 15 10.86 22.82 -6.03
C ARG A 15 10.04 23.06 -4.77
N LEU A 16 9.78 24.30 -4.40
CA LEU A 16 8.90 24.64 -3.27
C LEU A 16 7.47 24.19 -3.53
N LEU A 17 6.96 24.43 -4.75
CA LEU A 17 5.61 23.98 -5.13
C LEU A 17 5.49 22.46 -5.11
N THR A 18 6.45 21.74 -5.67
CA THR A 18 6.52 20.27 -5.60
C THR A 18 6.44 19.80 -4.15
N LYS A 19 7.27 20.38 -3.26
CA LYS A 19 7.26 20.01 -1.83
C LYS A 19 5.91 20.26 -1.15
N TRP A 20 5.29 21.42 -1.41
CA TRP A 20 4.04 21.78 -0.73
C TRP A 20 2.83 21.04 -1.31
N TYR A 21 2.66 21.00 -2.62
CA TYR A 21 1.53 20.30 -3.24
C TYR A 21 1.67 18.78 -3.12
N GLY A 22 2.88 18.24 -3.33
CA GLY A 22 3.15 16.82 -3.14
C GLY A 22 2.96 16.40 -1.68
N GLY A 23 3.48 17.19 -0.73
CA GLY A 23 3.27 16.97 0.70
C GLY A 23 1.78 17.02 1.07
N MET A 24 1.05 18.03 0.62
CA MET A 24 -0.40 18.15 0.88
C MET A 24 -1.18 16.93 0.32
N ALA A 25 -0.86 16.48 -0.89
CA ALA A 25 -1.50 15.30 -1.48
C ALA A 25 -1.16 14.03 -0.70
N HIS A 26 0.08 13.90 -0.21
CA HIS A 26 0.53 12.80 0.63
C HIS A 26 -0.21 12.78 1.98
N GLU A 27 -0.27 13.92 2.68
CA GLU A 27 -1.00 14.04 3.96
C GLU A 27 -2.51 13.82 3.79
N LEU A 28 -3.10 14.26 2.67
CA LEU A 28 -4.48 13.90 2.33
C LEU A 28 -4.65 12.38 2.19
N GLY A 29 -3.66 11.69 1.61
CA GLY A 29 -3.64 10.23 1.57
C GLY A 29 -3.72 9.62 2.98
N HIS A 30 -2.94 10.12 3.94
CA HIS A 30 -3.05 9.69 5.34
C HIS A 30 -4.42 10.01 5.96
N GLY A 31 -4.99 11.17 5.64
CA GLY A 31 -6.37 11.53 6.04
C GLY A 31 -7.43 10.56 5.49
N LEU A 32 -7.12 9.83 4.43
CA LEU A 32 -7.93 8.78 3.84
C LEU A 32 -7.49 7.36 4.27
N ASN A 33 -6.74 7.24 5.39
CA ASN A 33 -6.23 5.99 5.95
C ASN A 33 -5.23 5.23 5.06
N LEU A 34 -4.53 5.90 4.15
CA LEU A 34 -3.46 5.26 3.39
C LEU A 34 -2.16 5.21 4.22
N PRO A 35 -1.57 4.04 4.44
CA PRO A 35 -0.23 3.93 5.03
C PRO A 35 0.85 4.29 4.02
N HIS A 36 2.06 4.55 4.49
CA HIS A 36 3.22 4.59 3.62
C HIS A 36 3.38 3.28 2.86
N ASN A 37 3.82 3.37 1.62
CA ASN A 37 4.17 2.21 0.81
C ASN A 37 5.01 2.61 -0.40
N HIS A 38 5.76 1.64 -0.92
CA HIS A 38 6.57 1.75 -2.12
C HIS A 38 5.93 0.98 -3.27
N GLN A 39 6.20 1.42 -4.49
CA GLN A 39 5.77 0.74 -5.72
C GLN A 39 6.60 -0.51 -5.97
N THR A 40 6.08 -1.42 -6.79
CA THR A 40 6.85 -2.50 -7.39
C THR A 40 7.80 -1.96 -8.47
N ALA A 41 8.85 -2.70 -8.82
CA ALA A 41 9.78 -2.31 -9.89
C ALA A 41 9.06 -2.09 -11.23
N SER A 42 8.10 -2.96 -11.57
CA SER A 42 7.32 -2.85 -12.81
C SER A 42 6.38 -1.64 -12.81
N ASP A 43 5.70 -1.37 -11.69
CA ASP A 43 4.84 -0.20 -11.56
C ASP A 43 5.66 1.09 -11.59
N GLY A 44 6.84 1.09 -10.96
CA GLY A 44 7.77 2.22 -10.99
C GLY A 44 8.18 2.61 -12.42
N LYS A 45 8.50 1.61 -13.25
CA LYS A 45 8.82 1.82 -14.67
C LYS A 45 7.64 2.35 -15.48
N LYS A 46 6.42 1.94 -15.13
CA LYS A 46 5.23 2.26 -15.91
C LYS A 46 4.54 3.54 -15.47
N TYR A 47 4.46 3.78 -14.17
CA TYR A 47 3.63 4.84 -13.59
C TYR A 47 4.41 5.89 -12.79
N GLY A 48 5.70 5.65 -12.52
CA GLY A 48 6.55 6.56 -11.74
C GLY A 48 6.61 6.21 -10.27
N THR A 49 6.57 7.20 -9.40
CA THR A 49 6.82 7.04 -7.96
C THR A 49 5.52 7.02 -7.17
N ALA A 50 5.39 6.10 -6.22
CA ALA A 50 4.23 6.02 -5.33
C ALA A 50 4.09 7.29 -4.49
N LEU A 51 2.90 7.90 -4.49
CA LEU A 51 2.60 9.11 -3.72
C LEU A 51 2.81 8.87 -2.21
N MET A 52 2.37 7.72 -1.70
CA MET A 52 2.52 7.36 -0.29
C MET A 52 3.93 6.86 0.09
N GLY A 53 4.85 6.84 -0.87
CA GLY A 53 6.28 6.71 -0.68
C GLY A 53 6.97 8.05 -0.91
N SER A 54 8.00 8.08 -1.75
CA SER A 54 8.77 9.31 -2.06
C SER A 54 8.18 10.18 -3.17
N GLY A 55 6.99 9.83 -3.70
CA GLY A 55 6.34 10.57 -4.79
C GLY A 55 5.95 12.00 -4.44
N ASN A 56 5.76 12.30 -3.15
CA ASN A 56 5.55 13.68 -2.68
C ASN A 56 6.72 14.63 -3.02
N TYR A 57 7.95 14.12 -3.09
CA TYR A 57 9.14 14.90 -3.43
C TYR A 57 9.34 15.10 -4.93
N THR A 58 8.66 14.30 -5.75
CA THR A 58 8.75 14.34 -7.21
C THR A 58 7.46 14.83 -7.87
N PHE A 59 6.45 15.17 -7.09
CA PHE A 59 5.13 15.60 -7.55
C PHE A 59 5.21 16.76 -8.54
N GLY A 60 4.63 16.57 -9.72
CA GLY A 60 4.65 17.55 -10.80
C GLY A 60 5.97 17.61 -11.59
N THR A 61 7.07 17.01 -11.12
CA THR A 61 8.35 16.93 -11.87
C THR A 61 8.54 15.59 -12.58
N SER A 62 7.94 14.54 -12.04
CA SER A 62 7.88 13.21 -12.65
C SER A 62 6.52 12.55 -12.34
N PRO A 63 6.14 11.50 -13.09
CA PRO A 63 4.88 10.81 -12.83
C PRO A 63 4.78 10.30 -11.39
N THR A 64 3.63 10.53 -10.77
CA THR A 64 3.31 10.12 -9.40
C THR A 64 1.94 9.44 -9.40
N PHE A 65 1.79 8.35 -8.67
CA PHE A 65 0.57 7.55 -8.68
C PHE A 65 0.27 6.92 -7.31
N LEU A 66 -0.94 6.41 -7.15
CA LEU A 66 -1.33 5.57 -6.01
C LEU A 66 -1.16 4.10 -6.37
N THR A 67 -0.44 3.35 -5.53
CA THR A 67 -0.22 1.92 -5.74
C THR A 67 -1.54 1.13 -5.72
N PRO A 68 -1.61 -0.07 -6.31
CA PRO A 68 -2.78 -0.93 -6.19
C PRO A 68 -3.20 -1.18 -4.74
N ALA A 69 -2.25 -1.22 -3.80
CA ALA A 69 -2.53 -1.36 -2.37
C ALA A 69 -3.23 -0.12 -1.79
N SER A 70 -2.81 1.08 -2.15
CA SER A 70 -3.49 2.33 -1.79
C SER A 70 -4.89 2.39 -2.41
N CYS A 71 -5.03 2.04 -3.69
CA CYS A 71 -6.33 2.00 -4.38
C CYS A 71 -7.30 1.02 -3.71
N ALA A 72 -6.83 -0.12 -3.23
CA ALA A 72 -7.68 -1.09 -2.52
C ALA A 72 -8.25 -0.55 -1.20
N LEU A 73 -7.48 0.29 -0.48
CA LEU A 73 -7.96 0.98 0.72
C LEU A 73 -8.98 2.06 0.36
N LEU A 74 -8.73 2.87 -0.68
CA LEU A 74 -9.68 3.87 -1.15
C LEU A 74 -11.00 3.25 -1.64
N ASP A 75 -10.94 2.07 -2.30
CA ASP A 75 -12.13 1.33 -2.71
C ASP A 75 -13.02 0.90 -1.52
N ALA A 76 -12.44 0.78 -0.31
CA ALA A 76 -13.16 0.49 0.92
C ALA A 76 -13.46 1.74 1.76
N CYS A 77 -12.99 2.92 1.37
CA CYS A 77 -13.16 4.17 2.10
C CYS A 77 -14.58 4.74 1.90
N GLU A 78 -15.16 5.29 2.98
CA GLU A 78 -16.49 5.91 2.95
C GLU A 78 -16.60 6.99 1.87
N VAL A 79 -15.58 7.85 1.75
CA VAL A 79 -15.56 8.99 0.81
C VAL A 79 -15.77 8.58 -0.63
N PHE A 80 -15.32 7.36 -1.01
CA PHE A 80 -15.43 6.84 -2.39
C PHE A 80 -16.51 5.76 -2.53
N SER A 81 -17.24 5.47 -1.44
CA SER A 81 -18.29 4.43 -1.49
C SER A 81 -19.50 4.92 -2.25
N VAL A 82 -20.07 4.02 -3.06
CA VAL A 82 -21.36 4.19 -3.71
C VAL A 82 -22.52 3.56 -2.93
N THR A 83 -22.24 3.07 -1.71
CA THR A 83 -23.23 2.36 -0.88
C THR A 83 -23.64 3.25 0.31
N PRO A 84 -24.67 4.10 0.18
CA PRO A 84 -24.96 5.15 1.17
C PRO A 84 -25.51 4.62 2.50
N THR A 85 -25.91 3.36 2.56
CA THR A 85 -26.50 2.73 3.78
C THR A 85 -25.49 1.91 4.59
N GLN A 86 -24.25 1.85 4.14
CA GLN A 86 -23.21 1.10 4.85
C GLN A 86 -22.68 1.92 6.02
N GLN A 87 -22.57 1.31 7.20
CA GLN A 87 -21.87 1.88 8.34
C GLN A 87 -20.36 1.66 8.16
N PHE A 88 -19.61 2.76 8.05
CA PHE A 88 -18.17 2.72 7.88
C PHE A 88 -17.45 2.87 9.22
N TYR A 89 -16.32 2.21 9.33
CA TYR A 89 -15.38 2.28 10.46
C TYR A 89 -15.96 1.91 11.82
N GLU A 90 -17.14 1.28 11.85
CA GLU A 90 -17.77 0.82 13.09
C GLU A 90 -17.32 -0.59 13.46
N GLY A 91 -17.21 -0.82 14.78
CA GLY A 91 -16.85 -2.12 15.35
C GLY A 91 -15.34 -2.38 15.38
N LYS A 92 -14.99 -3.66 15.40
CA LYS A 92 -13.59 -4.12 15.37
C LYS A 92 -13.31 -4.86 14.06
N PRO A 93 -12.09 -4.78 13.52
CA PRO A 93 -11.73 -5.55 12.33
C PRO A 93 -11.50 -7.02 12.68
N GLU A 94 -12.55 -7.82 12.63
CA GLU A 94 -12.50 -9.25 12.93
C GLU A 94 -12.17 -10.06 11.68
N VAL A 95 -10.94 -10.57 11.59
CA VAL A 95 -10.50 -11.51 10.56
C VAL A 95 -9.70 -12.63 11.22
N GLU A 96 -10.25 -13.84 11.19
CA GLU A 96 -9.52 -15.06 11.53
C GLU A 96 -8.64 -15.42 10.34
N VAL A 97 -7.33 -15.57 10.56
CA VAL A 97 -6.36 -15.94 9.53
C VAL A 97 -5.64 -17.20 9.97
N GLY A 98 -5.74 -18.25 9.17
CA GLY A 98 -5.15 -19.56 9.44
C GLY A 98 -4.29 -20.06 8.30
N ASP A 99 -3.52 -21.12 8.58
CA ASP A 99 -2.67 -21.86 7.62
C ASP A 99 -1.77 -20.94 6.78
N VAL A 100 -1.27 -19.86 7.38
CA VAL A 100 -0.39 -18.94 6.68
C VAL A 100 0.93 -19.65 6.38
N ALA A 101 1.22 -19.80 5.11
CA ALA A 101 2.49 -20.32 4.62
C ALA A 101 3.16 -19.26 3.74
N ILE A 102 4.41 -18.95 4.09
CA ILE A 102 5.27 -18.08 3.31
C ILE A 102 6.52 -18.91 2.99
N SER A 103 6.85 -19.00 1.72
CA SER A 103 8.00 -19.77 1.27
C SER A 103 8.70 -19.08 0.12
N PHE A 104 10.00 -19.32 0.05
CA PHE A 104 10.85 -18.83 -1.02
C PHE A 104 11.10 -20.01 -1.99
N LYS A 105 10.75 -19.82 -3.25
CA LYS A 105 10.97 -20.82 -4.30
C LYS A 105 11.69 -20.17 -5.48
N GLY A 106 13.01 -20.34 -5.52
CA GLY A 106 13.85 -19.61 -6.48
C GLY A 106 13.69 -18.10 -6.29
N ASP A 107 13.34 -17.40 -7.37
CA ASP A 107 13.15 -15.97 -7.38
C ASP A 107 11.71 -15.54 -7.04
N GLN A 108 10.92 -16.41 -6.44
CA GLN A 108 9.55 -16.12 -6.05
C GLN A 108 9.34 -16.26 -4.55
N ILE A 109 8.54 -15.35 -4.00
CA ILE A 109 7.95 -15.44 -2.67
C ILE A 109 6.51 -15.90 -2.85
N LEU A 110 6.16 -17.01 -2.20
CA LEU A 110 4.80 -17.55 -2.20
C LEU A 110 4.17 -17.26 -0.85
N VAL A 111 3.07 -16.52 -0.87
CA VAL A 111 2.29 -16.19 0.32
C VAL A 111 0.92 -16.83 0.16
N SER A 112 0.49 -17.68 1.09
CA SER A 112 -0.82 -18.34 1.04
C SER A 112 -1.39 -18.54 2.43
N GLY A 113 -2.70 -18.85 2.48
CA GLY A 113 -3.41 -19.13 3.72
C GLY A 113 -4.91 -19.17 3.50
N ASN A 114 -5.64 -19.18 4.61
CA ASN A 114 -7.09 -19.00 4.61
C ASN A 114 -7.50 -17.84 5.52
N TYR A 115 -8.70 -17.35 5.32
CA TYR A 115 -9.30 -16.30 6.14
C TYR A 115 -10.80 -16.52 6.32
N LYS A 116 -11.32 -15.98 7.42
CA LYS A 116 -12.75 -15.92 7.72
C LYS A 116 -13.06 -14.63 8.48
N SER A 117 -14.16 -13.99 8.12
CA SER A 117 -14.63 -12.75 8.75
C SER A 117 -16.15 -12.70 8.76
N PRO A 118 -16.79 -12.05 9.74
CA PRO A 118 -18.22 -11.75 9.69
C PRO A 118 -18.59 -10.78 8.56
N GLN A 119 -17.63 -9.97 8.12
CA GLN A 119 -17.79 -9.00 7.05
C GLN A 119 -17.09 -9.45 5.75
N THR A 120 -17.47 -8.86 4.63
CA THR A 120 -16.77 -9.08 3.36
C THR A 120 -15.37 -8.49 3.43
N VAL A 121 -14.37 -9.32 3.15
CA VAL A 121 -12.98 -8.88 2.95
C VAL A 121 -12.83 -8.48 1.48
N LYS A 122 -12.69 -7.19 1.20
CA LYS A 122 -12.58 -6.67 -0.17
C LYS A 122 -11.26 -7.04 -0.81
N ALA A 123 -10.17 -6.88 -0.05
CA ALA A 123 -8.83 -7.13 -0.56
C ALA A 123 -7.86 -7.62 0.52
N LEU A 124 -6.79 -8.23 0.07
CA LEU A 124 -5.56 -8.49 0.82
C LEU A 124 -4.44 -7.66 0.22
N ASN A 125 -3.88 -6.76 1.02
CA ASN A 125 -2.61 -6.11 0.71
C ASN A 125 -1.47 -6.85 1.39
N VAL A 126 -0.36 -6.97 0.67
CA VAL A 126 0.89 -7.55 1.17
C VAL A 126 1.96 -6.47 1.06
N TYR A 127 2.63 -6.19 2.18
CA TYR A 127 3.75 -5.24 2.25
C TYR A 127 5.00 -6.00 2.61
N ILE A 128 6.08 -5.76 1.88
CA ILE A 128 7.38 -6.42 2.09
C ILE A 128 8.44 -5.35 2.26
N GLN A 129 9.21 -5.42 3.34
CA GLN A 129 10.27 -4.47 3.64
C GLN A 129 11.45 -5.11 4.33
N ASP A 130 12.61 -4.44 4.22
CA ASP A 130 13.85 -4.78 4.91
C ASP A 130 13.90 -4.23 6.34
N PRO A 131 14.70 -4.81 7.25
CA PRO A 131 15.11 -4.14 8.48
C PRO A 131 16.03 -2.92 8.18
N PRO A 132 16.06 -1.92 9.06
CA PRO A 132 15.29 -1.79 10.30
C PRO A 132 13.89 -1.21 10.04
N TYR A 133 12.88 -1.95 10.42
CA TYR A 133 11.47 -1.65 10.11
C TYR A 133 10.94 -0.35 10.73
N ALA A 134 11.57 0.15 11.78
CA ALA A 134 11.09 1.33 12.50
C ALA A 134 11.69 2.65 11.98
N VAL A 135 12.81 2.62 11.25
CA VAL A 135 13.56 3.83 10.86
C VAL A 135 12.87 4.58 9.72
N ASN A 136 12.30 3.86 8.77
CA ASN A 136 11.72 4.45 7.55
C ASN A 136 10.19 4.57 7.60
N GLN A 137 9.54 4.31 8.74
CA GLN A 137 8.09 4.41 8.90
C GLN A 137 7.31 3.76 7.72
N ASP A 138 7.81 2.62 7.24
CA ASP A 138 7.26 1.83 6.12
C ASP A 138 7.31 2.50 4.73
N TYR A 139 8.03 3.61 4.54
CA TYR A 139 8.20 4.26 3.23
C TYR A 139 8.76 3.32 2.16
N ASP A 140 9.59 2.35 2.54
CA ASP A 140 10.23 1.39 1.65
C ASP A 140 9.44 0.08 1.50
N ALA A 141 8.28 -0.03 2.14
CA ALA A 141 7.46 -1.24 2.07
C ALA A 141 6.86 -1.42 0.68
N VAL A 142 7.45 -2.31 -0.13
CA VAL A 142 6.92 -2.64 -1.45
C VAL A 142 5.57 -3.31 -1.31
N SER A 143 4.56 -2.77 -1.99
CA SER A 143 3.17 -3.14 -1.79
C SER A 143 2.56 -3.88 -2.96
N PHE A 144 1.77 -4.90 -2.63
CA PHE A 144 1.00 -5.71 -3.56
C PHE A 144 -0.44 -5.77 -3.09
N SER A 145 -1.39 -5.96 -4.00
CA SER A 145 -2.80 -6.08 -3.67
C SER A 145 -3.49 -7.18 -4.45
N ARG A 146 -4.44 -7.85 -3.79
CA ARG A 146 -5.30 -8.86 -4.41
C ARG A 146 -6.74 -8.70 -3.95
N ARG A 147 -7.67 -8.61 -4.88
CA ARG A 147 -9.11 -8.64 -4.58
C ARG A 147 -9.52 -10.00 -4.05
N LEU A 148 -10.37 -10.02 -3.02
CA LEU A 148 -10.95 -11.22 -2.41
C LEU A 148 -12.48 -11.25 -2.57
N GLY A 149 -13.18 -10.23 -2.13
CA GLY A 149 -14.62 -10.03 -2.35
C GLY A 149 -15.54 -11.01 -1.62
N LYS A 150 -15.06 -11.72 -0.58
CA LYS A 150 -15.79 -12.77 0.14
C LYS A 150 -15.57 -12.64 1.65
N LYS A 151 -16.47 -13.23 2.43
CA LYS A 151 -16.34 -13.34 3.90
C LYS A 151 -15.31 -14.39 4.34
N SER A 152 -15.07 -15.40 3.53
CA SER A 152 -14.10 -16.46 3.81
C SER A 152 -13.53 -17.04 2.52
N GLY A 153 -12.37 -17.64 2.60
CA GLY A 153 -11.74 -18.31 1.48
C GLY A 153 -10.25 -18.57 1.67
N LYS A 154 -9.65 -19.10 0.62
CA LYS A 154 -8.19 -19.25 0.52
C LYS A 154 -7.61 -18.07 -0.26
N PHE A 155 -6.42 -17.64 0.12
CA PHE A 155 -5.63 -16.69 -0.64
C PHE A 155 -4.28 -17.30 -1.03
N SER A 156 -3.76 -16.85 -2.16
CA SER A 156 -2.42 -17.20 -2.60
C SER A 156 -1.90 -16.05 -3.48
N MET A 157 -0.68 -15.63 -3.24
CA MET A 157 -0.01 -14.60 -4.03
C MET A 157 1.41 -15.08 -4.35
N LYS A 158 1.81 -14.90 -5.61
CA LYS A 158 3.18 -15.11 -6.08
C LYS A 158 3.79 -13.75 -6.33
N ILE A 159 4.93 -13.50 -5.73
CA ILE A 159 5.65 -12.23 -5.82
C ILE A 159 7.05 -12.53 -6.35
N ASP A 160 7.39 -11.96 -7.49
CA ASP A 160 8.74 -12.08 -8.03
C ASP A 160 9.69 -11.17 -7.25
N LYS A 161 10.84 -11.69 -6.81
CA LYS A 161 11.83 -10.90 -6.07
C LYS A 161 12.34 -9.68 -6.85
N LYS A 162 12.35 -9.74 -8.18
CA LYS A 162 12.69 -8.59 -9.04
C LYS A 162 11.75 -7.38 -8.87
N GLU A 163 10.55 -7.58 -8.34
CA GLU A 163 9.61 -6.51 -8.04
C GLU A 163 9.96 -5.75 -6.73
N LEU A 164 10.88 -6.31 -5.93
CA LEU A 164 11.34 -5.76 -4.66
C LEU A 164 12.61 -4.89 -4.85
N GLU A 165 12.66 -4.10 -5.92
CA GLU A 165 13.81 -3.24 -6.21
C GLU A 165 14.11 -2.29 -5.02
N GLY A 166 15.38 -2.26 -4.59
CA GLY A 166 15.81 -1.49 -3.41
C GLY A 166 15.85 -2.27 -2.10
N LEU A 167 15.26 -3.47 -2.03
CA LEU A 167 15.37 -4.36 -0.88
C LEU A 167 16.59 -5.28 -1.07
N ASN A 168 17.54 -5.23 -0.15
CA ASN A 168 18.87 -5.86 -0.32
C ASN A 168 19.18 -6.95 0.70
N ASN A 169 18.27 -7.25 1.63
CA ASN A 169 18.53 -8.18 2.71
C ASN A 169 17.93 -9.57 2.47
N ASN A 170 18.49 -10.57 3.17
CA ASN A 170 17.91 -11.90 3.22
C ASN A 170 16.80 -12.01 4.28
N GLU A 171 16.62 -10.97 5.08
CA GLU A 171 15.59 -10.85 6.09
C GLU A 171 14.49 -9.90 5.59
N PHE A 172 13.23 -10.34 5.70
CA PHE A 172 12.08 -9.54 5.31
C PHE A 172 11.01 -9.56 6.38
N ARG A 173 10.38 -8.40 6.62
CA ARG A 173 9.06 -8.36 7.25
C ARG A 173 7.99 -8.38 6.17
N ILE A 174 7.08 -9.35 6.25
CA ILE A 174 5.91 -9.45 5.38
C ILE A 174 4.68 -9.15 6.21
N SER A 175 3.95 -8.13 5.82
CA SER A 175 2.72 -7.71 6.49
C SER A 175 1.52 -8.03 5.61
N LEU A 176 0.55 -8.75 6.15
CA LEU A 176 -0.73 -9.08 5.51
C LEU A 176 -1.80 -8.16 6.07
N MET A 177 -2.38 -7.29 5.24
CA MET A 177 -3.46 -6.39 5.61
C MET A 177 -4.75 -6.81 4.90
N PHE A 178 -5.72 -7.28 5.68
CA PHE A 178 -7.06 -7.64 5.20
C PHE A 178 -7.98 -6.44 5.32
N ILE A 179 -8.50 -5.96 4.19
CA ILE A 179 -9.33 -4.76 4.08
C ILE A 179 -10.80 -5.18 4.04
N LEU A 180 -11.58 -4.72 5.02
CA LEU A 180 -13.00 -5.01 5.13
C LEU A 180 -13.85 -4.04 4.32
N ALA A 181 -15.06 -4.47 3.96
CA ALA A 181 -15.97 -3.65 3.16
C ALA A 181 -16.37 -2.34 3.84
N ASN A 182 -16.34 -2.28 5.18
CA ASN A 182 -16.65 -1.07 5.95
C ASN A 182 -15.44 -0.16 6.20
N GLY A 183 -14.33 -0.32 5.51
CA GLY A 183 -13.13 0.52 5.63
C GLY A 183 -12.16 0.13 6.74
N LEU A 184 -12.59 -0.70 7.70
CA LEU A 184 -11.67 -1.24 8.69
C LEU A 184 -10.69 -2.21 8.05
N HIS A 185 -9.53 -2.37 8.67
CA HIS A 185 -8.55 -3.37 8.25
C HIS A 185 -7.88 -4.04 9.43
N MET A 186 -7.45 -5.28 9.24
CA MET A 186 -6.66 -6.04 10.21
C MET A 186 -5.32 -6.42 9.59
N GLN A 187 -4.24 -6.26 10.34
CA GLN A 187 -2.88 -6.51 9.88
C GLN A 187 -2.19 -7.59 10.73
N LYS A 188 -1.44 -8.47 10.06
CA LYS A 188 -0.54 -9.44 10.70
C LYS A 188 0.85 -9.33 10.10
N HIS A 189 1.88 -9.46 10.94
CA HIS A 189 3.28 -9.36 10.54
C HIS A 189 3.97 -10.70 10.71
N PHE A 190 4.89 -10.99 9.78
CA PHE A 190 5.73 -12.17 9.77
C PHE A 190 7.16 -11.74 9.42
N THR A 191 8.13 -12.25 10.15
CA THR A 191 9.57 -12.02 9.87
C THR A 191 10.18 -13.30 9.35
N PHE A 192 11.01 -13.19 8.33
CA PHE A 192 11.73 -14.29 7.68
C PHE A 192 13.20 -13.96 7.58
N HIS A 193 14.01 -14.97 7.84
CA HIS A 193 15.47 -14.94 7.76
C HIS A 193 15.99 -15.87 6.68
#